data_9f6662cc740734d11cf5e11f4a2472a0
#
_entry.id   9f6662cc740734d11cf5e11f4a2472a0
#
_cell.length_a   1.000
_cell.length_b   1.000
_cell.length_c   1.000
_cell.angle_alpha   90.00
_cell.angle_beta   90.00
_cell.angle_gamma   90.00
#
_symmetry.space_group_name_H-M   'P 1'
#
loop_
_entity.id
_entity.type
_entity.pdbx_description
1 polymer ?
#
loop_
_entity_poly.entity_id
_entity_poly.type
_entity_poly.pdbx_seq_one_letter_code
_entity_poly.pdbx_strand_id
1 'polypeptide(L)'
;MARCAVRGFAVRRRRLTREKLTLSQALEDPVFAFALLAAVSCVAAMAFIPSLLPLCLLASAVFARKMPAYLERRHRELVRASCEKELPMFCDIVAMGIDAGLSFDAALKLYCARFDNELSRRVGSAQECWEHAITSREAALEAMADEIGSPSVKRFADTASRAVAQGAPLAEMLRRLAAALRQVRKAEIEREVAKAPVKMLVPTGVFILPAMLLLVMGPMLLQFMGT
;
A
#
# COMPACT_ATOMS: atom_id res chain seq x y z
N MET A 1 -11.45 3.70 -27.16
CA MET A 1 -12.78 3.41 -26.58
C MET A 1 -12.75 2.41 -25.41
N ALA A 2 -11.87 1.40 -25.39
CA ALA A 2 -11.75 0.41 -24.29
C ALA A 2 -11.42 1.00 -22.90
N ARG A 3 -10.63 2.08 -22.83
CA ARG A 3 -10.32 2.77 -21.55
C ARG A 3 -11.53 3.40 -20.86
N CYS A 4 -12.59 3.73 -21.60
CA CYS A 4 -13.82 4.30 -21.04
C CYS A 4 -14.72 3.25 -20.40
N ALA A 5 -14.82 2.03 -20.98
CA ALA A 5 -15.66 0.96 -20.46
C ALA A 5 -15.13 0.40 -19.12
N VAL A 6 -13.81 0.19 -19.03
CA VAL A 6 -13.16 -0.24 -17.77
C VAL A 6 -13.26 0.83 -16.68
N ARG A 7 -13.17 2.12 -17.02
CA ARG A 7 -13.40 3.22 -16.08
C ARG A 7 -14.86 3.32 -15.63
N GLY A 8 -15.83 3.08 -16.51
CA GLY A 8 -17.25 3.13 -16.16
C GLY A 8 -17.68 2.07 -15.17
N PHE A 9 -17.16 0.84 -15.31
CA PHE A 9 -17.47 -0.27 -14.40
C PHE A 9 -16.76 -0.12 -13.04
N ALA A 10 -15.49 0.30 -13.04
CA ALA A 10 -14.75 0.59 -11.82
C ALA A 10 -15.36 1.77 -11.02
N VAL A 11 -15.88 2.79 -11.70
CA VAL A 11 -16.54 3.94 -11.07
C VAL A 11 -17.86 3.55 -10.44
N ARG A 12 -18.64 2.65 -11.06
CA ARG A 12 -19.92 2.19 -10.51
C ARG A 12 -19.73 1.35 -9.24
N ARG A 13 -18.72 0.49 -9.20
CA ARG A 13 -18.36 -0.28 -7.99
C ARG A 13 -17.75 0.60 -6.89
N ARG A 14 -17.01 1.66 -7.25
CA ARG A 14 -16.46 2.63 -6.28
C ARG A 14 -17.54 3.39 -5.49
N ARG A 15 -18.75 3.57 -6.05
CA ARG A 15 -19.85 4.19 -5.30
C ARG A 15 -20.41 3.29 -4.19
N LEU A 16 -20.44 1.98 -4.40
CA LEU A 16 -20.98 1.03 -3.44
C LEU A 16 -20.02 0.69 -2.29
N THR A 17 -18.69 0.77 -2.52
CA THR A 17 -17.69 0.58 -1.46
C THR A 17 -17.38 1.85 -0.67
N ARG A 18 -17.71 3.02 -1.21
CA ARG A 18 -17.53 4.32 -0.52
C ARG A 18 -18.46 4.50 0.67
N GLU A 19 -19.60 3.82 0.69
CA GLU A 19 -20.64 3.96 1.72
C GLU A 19 -20.36 3.13 2.99
N LYS A 20 -19.40 2.21 2.97
CA LYS A 20 -19.01 1.34 4.10
C LYS A 20 -17.67 1.68 4.76
N LEU A 21 -17.01 2.73 4.35
CA LEU A 21 -15.92 3.34 5.13
C LEU A 21 -16.59 4.13 6.27
N THR A 22 -17.02 3.37 7.27
CA THR A 22 -17.64 3.92 8.48
C THR A 22 -16.70 4.93 9.13
N LEU A 23 -17.28 6.04 9.56
CA LEU A 23 -16.66 7.10 10.37
C LEU A 23 -15.75 6.58 11.50
N SER A 24 -15.94 5.34 11.97
CA SER A 24 -15.12 4.69 12.98
C SER A 24 -13.67 4.41 12.52
N GLN A 25 -13.44 4.09 11.25
CA GLN A 25 -12.08 3.86 10.73
C GLN A 25 -11.33 5.17 10.44
N ALA A 26 -12.06 6.23 10.16
CA ALA A 26 -11.47 7.56 10.00
C ALA A 26 -11.02 8.17 11.36
N LEU A 27 -11.64 7.76 12.47
CA LEU A 27 -11.25 8.22 13.82
C LEU A 27 -10.01 7.50 14.38
N GLU A 28 -9.67 6.31 13.87
CA GLU A 28 -8.49 5.55 14.32
C GLU A 28 -7.18 6.03 13.67
N ASP A 29 -7.25 6.82 12.59
CA ASP A 29 -6.06 7.41 12.00
C ASP A 29 -5.52 8.54 12.89
N PRO A 30 -4.27 8.41 13.40
CA PRO A 30 -3.67 9.45 14.26
C PRO A 30 -3.61 10.81 13.56
N VAL A 31 -3.60 10.84 12.24
CA VAL A 31 -3.63 12.06 11.42
C VAL A 31 -4.97 12.79 11.56
N PHE A 32 -6.08 12.05 11.71
CA PHE A 32 -7.41 12.65 11.90
C PHE A 32 -7.58 13.19 13.33
N ALA A 33 -7.03 12.49 14.32
CA ALA A 33 -6.99 12.97 15.70
C ALA A 33 -6.12 14.23 15.83
N PHE A 34 -4.96 14.29 15.17
CA PHE A 34 -4.12 15.49 15.11
C PHE A 34 -4.79 16.63 14.34
N ALA A 35 -5.50 16.36 13.25
CA ALA A 35 -6.25 17.36 12.51
C ALA A 35 -7.42 17.94 13.32
N LEU A 36 -8.10 17.10 14.09
CA LEU A 36 -9.20 17.50 14.96
C LEU A 36 -8.67 18.29 16.17
N LEU A 37 -7.55 17.89 16.77
CA LEU A 37 -6.86 18.64 17.82
C LEU A 37 -6.34 20.00 17.30
N ALA A 38 -5.77 20.04 16.11
CA ALA A 38 -5.34 21.27 15.47
C ALA A 38 -6.52 22.21 15.16
N ALA A 39 -7.66 21.67 14.71
CA ALA A 39 -8.87 22.45 14.48
C ALA A 39 -9.47 23.00 15.79
N VAL A 40 -9.53 22.18 16.83
CA VAL A 40 -10.00 22.60 18.17
C VAL A 40 -9.06 23.64 18.79
N SER A 41 -7.74 23.45 18.67
CA SER A 41 -6.73 24.43 19.10
C SER A 41 -6.84 25.74 18.32
N CYS A 42 -7.14 25.67 17.01
CA CYS A 42 -7.34 26.85 16.17
C CYS A 42 -8.62 27.61 16.54
N VAL A 43 -9.70 26.90 16.86
CA VAL A 43 -10.96 27.50 17.33
C VAL A 43 -10.78 28.16 18.70
N ALA A 44 -10.01 27.57 19.62
CA ALA A 44 -9.70 28.14 20.91
C ALA A 44 -8.80 29.37 20.78
N ALA A 45 -7.83 29.38 19.86
CA ALA A 45 -7.01 30.55 19.55
C ALA A 45 -7.80 31.68 18.86
N MET A 46 -8.84 31.33 18.10
CA MET A 46 -9.74 32.27 17.43
C MET A 46 -10.53 33.19 18.42
N ALA A 47 -10.82 32.67 19.62
CA ALA A 47 -11.51 33.43 20.65
C ALA A 47 -10.64 34.56 21.22
N PHE A 48 -9.32 34.51 21.01
CA PHE A 48 -8.38 35.46 21.65
C PHE A 48 -7.82 36.52 20.70
N ILE A 49 -7.75 36.31 19.37
CA ILE A 49 -7.18 37.28 18.43
C ILE A 49 -7.92 37.28 17.07
N PRO A 50 -8.81 38.27 16.80
CA PRO A 50 -9.62 38.28 15.56
C PRO A 50 -8.85 38.55 14.26
N SER A 51 -7.59 39.01 14.34
CA SER A 51 -6.78 39.29 13.13
C SER A 51 -6.22 38.06 12.42
N LEU A 52 -6.29 36.87 13.02
CA LEU A 52 -5.81 35.58 12.41
C LEU A 52 -6.88 34.82 11.61
N LEU A 53 -8.12 35.32 11.60
CA LEU A 53 -9.25 34.72 10.88
C LEU A 53 -8.97 34.40 9.41
N PRO A 54 -8.42 35.29 8.56
CA PRO A 54 -8.19 35.02 7.15
C PRO A 54 -7.11 33.95 6.94
N LEU A 55 -6.10 33.90 7.82
CA LEU A 55 -5.02 32.90 7.72
C LEU A 55 -5.51 31.49 8.03
N CYS A 56 -6.40 31.33 9.02
CA CYS A 56 -7.01 30.05 9.37
C CYS A 56 -7.96 29.55 8.30
N LEU A 57 -8.74 30.42 7.65
CA LEU A 57 -9.60 30.05 6.52
C LEU A 57 -8.78 29.61 5.31
N LEU A 58 -7.66 30.26 5.01
CA LEU A 58 -6.76 29.87 3.95
C LEU A 58 -6.10 28.51 4.25
N ALA A 59 -5.63 28.29 5.47
CA ALA A 59 -5.04 27.03 5.88
C ALA A 59 -6.04 25.87 5.82
N SER A 60 -7.29 26.08 6.28
CA SER A 60 -8.35 25.06 6.19
C SER A 60 -8.75 24.75 4.76
N ALA A 61 -8.80 25.74 3.87
CA ALA A 61 -9.10 25.55 2.45
C ALA A 61 -8.00 24.77 1.70
N VAL A 62 -6.73 25.04 2.00
CA VAL A 62 -5.57 24.31 1.44
C VAL A 62 -5.55 22.87 1.96
N PHE A 63 -5.86 22.66 3.24
CA PHE A 63 -5.93 21.34 3.86
C PHE A 63 -7.07 20.52 3.28
N ALA A 64 -8.27 21.09 3.15
CA ALA A 64 -9.43 20.44 2.56
C ALA A 64 -9.19 20.03 1.09
N ARG A 65 -8.38 20.80 0.38
CA ARG A 65 -8.02 20.50 -1.02
C ARG A 65 -6.95 19.41 -1.17
N LYS A 66 -6.00 19.33 -0.23
CA LYS A 66 -4.92 18.32 -0.27
C LYS A 66 -5.31 16.99 0.35
N MET A 67 -6.26 16.97 1.29
CA MET A 67 -6.70 15.79 2.01
C MET A 67 -7.24 14.66 1.11
N PRO A 68 -8.15 14.90 0.13
CA PRO A 68 -8.66 13.81 -0.71
C PRO A 68 -7.57 13.17 -1.57
N ALA A 69 -6.61 13.96 -2.07
CA ALA A 69 -5.49 13.42 -2.85
C ALA A 69 -4.55 12.56 -2.01
N TYR A 70 -4.34 12.90 -0.74
CA TYR A 70 -3.54 12.11 0.19
C TYR A 70 -4.21 10.78 0.54
N LEU A 71 -5.52 10.80 0.84
CA LEU A 71 -6.30 9.60 1.13
C LEU A 71 -6.36 8.64 -0.07
N GLU A 72 -6.51 9.17 -1.30
CA GLU A 72 -6.46 8.34 -2.50
C GLU A 72 -5.10 7.69 -2.71
N ARG A 73 -4.00 8.42 -2.47
CA ARG A 73 -2.65 7.86 -2.57
C ARG A 73 -2.44 6.75 -1.54
N ARG A 74 -2.80 6.99 -0.30
CA ARG A 74 -2.68 6.01 0.77
C ARG A 74 -3.54 4.76 0.52
N HIS A 75 -4.76 4.93 0.02
CA HIS A 75 -5.60 3.80 -0.37
C HIS A 75 -4.98 2.98 -1.50
N ARG A 76 -4.41 3.63 -2.52
CA ARG A 76 -3.70 2.94 -3.61
C ARG A 76 -2.47 2.19 -3.10
N GLU A 77 -1.71 2.77 -2.18
CA GLU A 77 -0.54 2.12 -1.57
C GLU A 77 -0.95 0.89 -0.75
N LEU A 78 -2.04 0.96 0.02
CA LEU A 78 -2.56 -0.19 0.77
C LEU A 78 -3.04 -1.31 -0.15
N VAL A 79 -3.79 -0.97 -1.21
CA VAL A 79 -4.23 -1.94 -2.22
C VAL A 79 -3.03 -2.59 -2.90
N ARG A 80 -2.04 -1.78 -3.29
CA ARG A 80 -0.80 -2.28 -3.90
C ARG A 80 -0.06 -3.24 -2.96
N ALA A 81 0.14 -2.85 -1.70
CA ALA A 81 0.83 -3.67 -0.71
C ALA A 81 0.08 -4.99 -0.43
N SER A 82 -1.25 -4.96 -0.37
CA SER A 82 -2.07 -6.16 -0.23
C SER A 82 -1.91 -7.09 -1.42
N CYS A 83 -2.00 -6.56 -2.65
CA CYS A 83 -1.82 -7.36 -3.87
C CYS A 83 -0.39 -7.95 -3.97
N GLU A 84 0.64 -7.18 -3.65
CA GLU A 84 2.02 -7.67 -3.63
C GLU A 84 2.24 -8.79 -2.61
N LYS A 85 1.55 -8.71 -1.47
CA LYS A 85 1.62 -9.74 -0.43
C LYS A 85 1.00 -11.06 -0.86
N GLU A 86 -0.09 -11.01 -1.61
CA GLU A 86 -0.87 -12.18 -2.00
C GLU A 86 -0.38 -12.81 -3.31
N LEU A 87 0.34 -12.03 -4.13
CA LEU A 87 0.78 -12.44 -5.45
C LEU A 87 1.57 -13.77 -5.49
N PRO A 88 2.53 -14.06 -4.58
CA PRO A 88 3.26 -15.33 -4.61
C PRO A 88 2.34 -16.54 -4.40
N MET A 89 1.40 -16.44 -3.46
CA MET A 89 0.43 -17.49 -3.19
C MET A 89 -0.52 -17.67 -4.37
N PHE A 90 -0.96 -16.59 -4.98
CA PHE A 90 -1.78 -16.60 -6.18
C PHE A 90 -1.08 -17.34 -7.34
N CYS A 91 0.18 -17.02 -7.62
CA CYS A 91 0.95 -17.67 -8.68
C CYS A 91 1.10 -19.19 -8.45
N ASP A 92 1.32 -19.61 -7.19
CA ASP A 92 1.43 -21.03 -6.86
C ASP A 92 0.11 -21.77 -7.06
N ILE A 93 -1.01 -21.20 -6.62
CA ILE A 93 -2.33 -21.83 -6.76
C ILE A 93 -2.70 -21.96 -8.23
N VAL A 94 -2.47 -20.91 -9.03
CA VAL A 94 -2.71 -20.96 -10.48
C VAL A 94 -1.81 -22.00 -11.15
N ALA A 95 -0.52 -22.05 -10.78
CA ALA A 95 0.41 -23.05 -11.31
C ALA A 95 -0.02 -24.48 -10.95
N MET A 96 -0.47 -24.73 -9.71
CA MET A 96 -1.01 -26.02 -9.28
C MET A 96 -2.27 -26.41 -10.07
N GLY A 97 -3.15 -25.44 -10.34
CA GLY A 97 -4.34 -25.67 -11.17
C GLY A 97 -3.99 -26.09 -12.60
N ILE A 98 -3.00 -25.42 -13.19
CA ILE A 98 -2.52 -25.76 -14.56
C ILE A 98 -1.86 -27.13 -14.58
N ASP A 99 -1.06 -27.50 -13.57
CA ASP A 99 -0.45 -28.84 -13.47
C ASP A 99 -1.50 -29.94 -13.28
N ALA A 100 -2.62 -29.61 -12.62
CA ALA A 100 -3.76 -30.53 -12.53
C ALA A 100 -4.57 -30.63 -13.83
N GLY A 101 -4.13 -29.96 -14.91
CA GLY A 101 -4.75 -30.00 -16.23
C GLY A 101 -5.83 -28.95 -16.48
N LEU A 102 -5.99 -27.97 -15.58
CA LEU A 102 -6.90 -26.86 -15.81
C LEU A 102 -6.31 -25.88 -16.84
N SER A 103 -7.18 -25.28 -17.65
CA SER A 103 -6.78 -24.13 -18.46
C SER A 103 -6.44 -22.93 -17.56
N PHE A 104 -5.64 -21.99 -18.07
CA PHE A 104 -5.29 -20.78 -17.35
C PHE A 104 -6.53 -20.02 -16.83
N ASP A 105 -7.54 -19.87 -17.68
CA ASP A 105 -8.79 -19.19 -17.33
C ASP A 105 -9.58 -19.93 -16.24
N ALA A 106 -9.60 -21.28 -16.31
CA ALA A 106 -10.26 -22.11 -15.30
C ALA A 106 -9.53 -22.05 -13.94
N ALA A 107 -8.20 -22.02 -13.95
CA ALA A 107 -7.40 -21.88 -12.74
C ALA A 107 -7.61 -20.50 -12.08
N LEU A 108 -7.72 -19.43 -12.88
CA LEU A 108 -8.06 -18.10 -12.38
C LEU A 108 -9.47 -18.05 -11.76
N LYS A 109 -10.47 -18.64 -12.43
CA LYS A 109 -11.84 -18.74 -11.88
C LYS A 109 -11.87 -19.47 -10.56
N LEU A 110 -11.16 -20.58 -10.46
CA LEU A 110 -11.06 -21.36 -9.24
C LEU A 110 -10.48 -20.55 -8.10
N TYR A 111 -9.42 -19.79 -8.37
CA TYR A 111 -8.84 -18.89 -7.38
C TYR A 111 -9.84 -17.79 -6.94
N CYS A 112 -10.48 -17.12 -7.90
CA CYS A 112 -11.45 -16.07 -7.60
C CYS A 112 -12.67 -16.57 -6.84
N ALA A 113 -13.07 -17.84 -7.04
CA ALA A 113 -14.17 -18.46 -6.31
C ALA A 113 -13.80 -18.86 -4.87
N ARG A 114 -12.52 -19.10 -4.58
CA ARG A 114 -12.05 -19.58 -3.27
C ARG A 114 -11.56 -18.45 -2.36
N PHE A 115 -11.06 -17.37 -2.93
CA PHE A 115 -10.41 -16.28 -2.19
C PHE A 115 -11.16 -14.96 -2.44
N ASP A 116 -11.58 -14.29 -1.35
CA ASP A 116 -12.19 -12.95 -1.41
C ASP A 116 -11.19 -11.92 -0.91
N ASN A 117 -10.10 -11.73 -1.66
CA ASN A 117 -9.09 -10.73 -1.38
C ASN A 117 -9.07 -9.64 -2.48
N GLU A 118 -8.30 -8.57 -2.28
CA GLU A 118 -8.25 -7.46 -3.22
C GLU A 118 -7.67 -7.90 -4.58
N LEU A 119 -6.67 -8.79 -4.58
CA LEU A 119 -6.09 -9.35 -5.81
C LEU A 119 -7.13 -10.20 -6.57
N SER A 120 -7.88 -11.07 -5.88
CA SER A 120 -8.94 -11.89 -6.46
C SER A 120 -10.00 -11.04 -7.16
N ARG A 121 -10.45 -9.95 -6.51
CA ARG A 121 -11.43 -9.03 -7.11
C ARG A 121 -10.91 -8.35 -8.37
N ARG A 122 -9.63 -7.96 -8.40
CA ARG A 122 -9.00 -7.33 -9.57
C ARG A 122 -8.81 -8.31 -10.71
N VAL A 123 -8.31 -9.51 -10.41
CA VAL A 123 -8.17 -10.59 -11.38
C VAL A 123 -9.52 -10.99 -11.94
N GLY A 124 -10.55 -11.18 -11.09
CA GLY A 124 -11.90 -11.52 -11.52
C GLY A 124 -12.51 -10.46 -12.44
N SER A 125 -12.36 -9.17 -12.13
CA SER A 125 -12.86 -8.10 -13.00
C SER A 125 -12.11 -8.03 -14.33
N ALA A 126 -10.81 -8.30 -14.36
CA ALA A 126 -10.05 -8.41 -15.59
C ALA A 126 -10.52 -9.61 -16.41
N GLN A 127 -10.75 -10.77 -15.77
CA GLN A 127 -11.22 -11.98 -16.43
C GLN A 127 -12.59 -11.78 -17.07
N GLU A 128 -13.55 -11.17 -16.39
CA GLU A 128 -14.85 -10.80 -16.95
C GLU A 128 -14.71 -9.96 -18.24
N CYS A 129 -13.72 -9.05 -18.30
CA CYS A 129 -13.51 -8.21 -19.49
C CYS A 129 -13.14 -9.01 -20.74
N TRP A 130 -12.27 -10.00 -20.66
CA TRP A 130 -11.92 -10.81 -21.84
C TRP A 130 -12.91 -11.93 -22.13
N GLU A 131 -13.61 -12.48 -21.12
CA GLU A 131 -14.67 -13.47 -21.33
C GLU A 131 -15.87 -12.89 -22.07
N HIS A 132 -16.19 -11.62 -21.81
CA HIS A 132 -17.23 -10.90 -22.56
C HIS A 132 -16.72 -10.27 -23.86
N ALA A 133 -15.53 -10.63 -24.31
CA ALA A 133 -14.91 -10.11 -25.54
C ALA A 133 -14.84 -8.58 -25.62
N ILE A 134 -14.81 -7.89 -24.47
CA ILE A 134 -14.70 -6.44 -24.41
C ILE A 134 -13.26 -6.01 -24.76
N THR A 135 -12.27 -6.82 -24.37
CA THR A 135 -10.84 -6.51 -24.50
C THR A 135 -10.06 -7.80 -24.69
N SER A 136 -8.90 -7.76 -25.33
CA SER A 136 -7.99 -8.92 -25.38
C SER A 136 -7.48 -9.26 -23.99
N ARG A 137 -7.12 -10.54 -23.77
CA ARG A 137 -6.57 -11.01 -22.49
C ARG A 137 -5.32 -10.22 -22.07
N GLU A 138 -4.41 -9.97 -23.00
CA GLU A 138 -3.19 -9.19 -22.77
C GLU A 138 -3.50 -7.77 -22.30
N ALA A 139 -4.37 -7.07 -23.01
CA ALA A 139 -4.75 -5.71 -22.67
C ALA A 139 -5.52 -5.63 -21.35
N ALA A 140 -6.30 -6.65 -20.99
CA ALA A 140 -6.99 -6.70 -19.71
C ALA A 140 -6.01 -6.93 -18.53
N LEU A 141 -5.04 -7.83 -18.69
CA LEU A 141 -3.99 -8.07 -17.69
C LEU A 141 -3.08 -6.84 -17.51
N GLU A 142 -2.71 -6.19 -18.62
CA GLU A 142 -1.92 -4.95 -18.56
C GLU A 142 -2.69 -3.82 -17.87
N ALA A 143 -3.95 -3.62 -18.22
CA ALA A 143 -4.80 -2.61 -17.58
C ALA A 143 -4.98 -2.87 -16.07
N MET A 144 -5.13 -4.13 -15.67
CA MET A 144 -5.18 -4.52 -14.25
C MET A 144 -3.86 -4.21 -13.56
N ALA A 145 -2.72 -4.53 -14.17
CA ALA A 145 -1.41 -4.26 -13.59
C ALA A 145 -1.14 -2.76 -13.43
N ASP A 146 -1.51 -1.95 -14.41
CA ASP A 146 -1.40 -0.48 -14.36
C ASP A 146 -2.34 0.13 -13.31
N GLU A 147 -3.54 -0.44 -13.11
CA GLU A 147 -4.48 0.02 -12.08
C GLU A 147 -3.95 -0.24 -10.67
N ILE A 148 -3.32 -1.39 -10.43
CA ILE A 148 -2.68 -1.74 -9.16
C ILE A 148 -1.40 -0.92 -8.95
N GLY A 149 -0.67 -0.63 -10.04
CA GLY A 149 0.57 0.13 -10.02
C GLY A 149 1.74 -0.61 -9.36
N SER A 150 1.69 -1.94 -9.32
CA SER A 150 2.73 -2.78 -8.74
C SER A 150 3.66 -3.36 -9.81
N PRO A 151 4.99 -3.20 -9.67
CA PRO A 151 5.95 -3.81 -10.60
C PRO A 151 5.91 -5.34 -10.57
N SER A 152 5.54 -5.93 -9.44
CA SER A 152 5.40 -7.38 -9.29
C SER A 152 4.19 -7.91 -10.06
N VAL A 153 3.05 -7.23 -9.97
CA VAL A 153 1.85 -7.57 -10.74
C VAL A 153 2.07 -7.36 -12.24
N LYS A 154 2.83 -6.33 -12.62
CA LYS A 154 3.19 -6.12 -14.03
C LYS A 154 4.03 -7.27 -14.57
N ARG A 155 5.03 -7.73 -13.83
CA ARG A 155 5.83 -8.92 -14.20
C ARG A 155 4.95 -10.17 -14.35
N PHE A 156 3.96 -10.35 -13.50
CA PHE A 156 3.00 -11.44 -13.63
C PHE A 156 2.19 -11.29 -14.94
N ALA A 157 1.63 -10.12 -15.22
CA ALA A 157 0.85 -9.88 -16.44
C ALA A 157 1.68 -10.14 -17.71
N ASP A 158 2.90 -9.62 -17.76
CA ASP A 158 3.84 -9.81 -18.87
C ASP A 158 4.21 -11.31 -19.04
N THR A 159 4.46 -12.02 -17.92
CA THR A 159 4.81 -13.45 -17.95
C THR A 159 3.64 -14.29 -18.43
N ALA A 160 2.44 -14.03 -17.90
CA ALA A 160 1.24 -14.76 -18.27
C ALA A 160 0.87 -14.54 -19.75
N SER A 161 0.92 -13.30 -20.23
CA SER A 161 0.62 -12.95 -21.61
C SER A 161 1.56 -13.66 -22.60
N ARG A 162 2.87 -13.59 -22.35
CA ARG A 162 3.88 -14.24 -23.18
C ARG A 162 3.76 -15.76 -23.18
N ALA A 163 3.57 -16.36 -22.01
CA ALA A 163 3.49 -17.80 -21.89
C ALA A 163 2.26 -18.36 -22.61
N VAL A 164 1.11 -17.68 -22.50
CA VAL A 164 -0.11 -18.06 -23.22
C VAL A 164 0.03 -17.90 -24.74
N ALA A 165 0.66 -16.81 -25.19
CA ALA A 165 0.88 -16.56 -26.62
C ALA A 165 1.88 -17.55 -27.26
N GLN A 166 2.91 -17.96 -26.51
CA GLN A 166 3.99 -18.83 -27.00
C GLN A 166 3.76 -20.33 -26.76
N GLY A 167 2.69 -20.71 -26.03
CA GLY A 167 2.45 -22.09 -25.62
C GLY A 167 3.54 -22.64 -24.67
N ALA A 168 4.26 -21.75 -24.00
CA ALA A 168 5.31 -22.12 -23.06
C ALA A 168 4.73 -22.75 -21.77
N PRO A 169 5.52 -23.52 -20.98
CA PRO A 169 5.06 -24.12 -19.73
C PRO A 169 4.78 -23.05 -18.67
N LEU A 170 3.58 -22.48 -18.72
CA LEU A 170 3.14 -21.37 -17.88
C LEU A 170 3.27 -21.69 -16.39
N ALA A 171 2.95 -22.93 -15.97
CA ALA A 171 3.05 -23.34 -14.57
C ALA A 171 4.47 -23.18 -14.02
N GLU A 172 5.48 -23.60 -14.78
CA GLU A 172 6.89 -23.48 -14.41
C GLU A 172 7.31 -22.00 -14.30
N MET A 173 6.88 -21.17 -15.25
CA MET A 173 7.18 -19.71 -15.23
C MET A 173 6.54 -19.02 -14.03
N LEU A 174 5.30 -19.37 -13.68
CA LEU A 174 4.60 -18.82 -12.51
C LEU A 174 5.25 -19.25 -11.20
N ARG A 175 5.72 -20.51 -11.09
CA ARG A 175 6.46 -20.97 -9.90
C ARG A 175 7.78 -20.24 -9.72
N ARG A 176 8.52 -20.04 -10.81
CA ARG A 176 9.77 -19.26 -10.77
C ARG A 176 9.51 -17.81 -10.34
N LEU A 177 8.44 -17.20 -10.84
CA LEU A 177 8.03 -15.88 -10.43
C LEU A 177 7.66 -15.84 -8.93
N ALA A 178 6.87 -16.79 -8.45
CA ALA A 178 6.50 -16.90 -7.05
C ALA A 178 7.73 -17.06 -6.14
N ALA A 179 8.69 -17.91 -6.52
CA ALA A 179 9.94 -18.10 -5.78
C ALA A 179 10.76 -16.82 -5.73
N ALA A 180 10.91 -16.11 -6.86
CA ALA A 180 11.63 -14.84 -6.91
C ALA A 180 10.98 -13.76 -6.02
N LEU A 181 9.64 -13.65 -6.02
CA LEU A 181 8.91 -12.72 -5.17
C LEU A 181 9.09 -13.01 -3.68
N ARG A 182 9.12 -14.30 -3.30
CA ARG A 182 9.41 -14.70 -1.91
C ARG A 182 10.82 -14.34 -1.49
N GLN A 183 11.81 -14.54 -2.37
CA GLN A 183 13.21 -14.18 -2.09
C GLN A 183 13.38 -12.68 -1.88
N VAL A 184 12.77 -11.85 -2.73
CA VAL A 184 12.79 -10.38 -2.57
C VAL A 184 12.21 -9.98 -1.21
N ARG A 185 11.07 -10.55 -0.86
CA ARG A 185 10.40 -10.26 0.41
C ARG A 185 11.23 -10.71 1.62
N LYS A 186 11.84 -11.90 1.54
CA LYS A 186 12.73 -12.40 2.57
C LYS A 186 13.92 -11.46 2.77
N ALA A 187 14.55 -11.02 1.67
CA ALA A 187 15.65 -10.06 1.72
C ALA A 187 15.25 -8.70 2.30
N GLU A 188 14.02 -8.22 2.06
CA GLU A 188 13.50 -7.01 2.67
C GLU A 188 13.36 -7.14 4.19
N ILE A 189 12.80 -8.26 4.67
CA ILE A 189 12.67 -8.54 6.11
C ILE A 189 14.06 -8.64 6.76
N GLU A 190 15.01 -9.35 6.13
CA GLU A 190 16.38 -9.47 6.63
C GLU A 190 17.07 -8.10 6.73
N ARG A 191 16.87 -7.22 5.76
CA ARG A 191 17.38 -5.84 5.79
C ARG A 191 16.77 -5.01 6.91
N GLU A 192 15.48 -5.17 7.20
CA GLU A 192 14.83 -4.47 8.30
C GLU A 192 15.35 -4.96 9.65
N VAL A 193 15.51 -6.26 9.83
CA VAL A 193 16.09 -6.87 11.03
C VAL A 193 17.54 -6.42 11.22
N ALA A 194 18.33 -6.35 10.16
CA ALA A 194 19.72 -5.89 10.22
C ALA A 194 19.86 -4.41 10.66
N LYS A 195 18.82 -3.59 10.49
CA LYS A 195 18.80 -2.19 10.97
C LYS A 195 18.44 -2.06 12.46
N ALA A 196 17.89 -3.11 13.09
CA ALA A 196 17.45 -3.07 14.47
C ALA A 196 18.59 -2.74 15.45
N PRO A 197 19.80 -3.34 15.39
CA PRO A 197 20.90 -3.02 16.29
C PRO A 197 21.31 -1.55 16.22
N VAL A 198 21.35 -0.98 15.02
CA VAL A 198 21.73 0.43 14.82
C VAL A 198 20.71 1.37 15.45
N LYS A 199 19.40 1.06 15.35
CA LYS A 199 18.34 1.84 15.98
C LYS A 199 18.43 1.82 17.51
N MET A 200 18.96 0.74 18.12
CA MET A 200 19.15 0.65 19.57
C MET A 200 20.39 1.41 20.05
N LEU A 201 21.42 1.54 19.20
CA LEU A 201 22.64 2.29 19.54
C LEU A 201 22.39 3.80 19.63
N VAL A 202 21.48 4.35 18.83
CA VAL A 202 21.21 5.79 18.80
C VAL A 202 20.68 6.34 20.14
N PRO A 203 19.61 5.80 20.76
CA PRO A 203 19.14 6.29 22.05
C PRO A 203 20.17 6.06 23.15
N THR A 204 20.91 4.93 23.12
CA THR A 204 21.94 4.63 24.11
C THR A 204 23.07 5.65 24.04
N GLY A 205 23.56 5.99 22.86
CA GLY A 205 24.58 7.03 22.68
C GLY A 205 24.12 8.43 23.11
N VAL A 206 22.90 8.80 22.76
CA VAL A 206 22.34 10.12 23.07
C VAL A 206 22.11 10.31 24.58
N PHE A 207 21.79 9.25 25.32
CA PHE A 207 21.54 9.34 26.77
C PHE A 207 22.80 9.11 27.59
N ILE A 208 23.66 8.15 27.23
CA ILE A 208 24.85 7.81 28.00
C ILE A 208 25.92 8.91 27.93
N LEU A 209 26.14 9.47 26.75
CA LEU A 209 27.20 10.46 26.54
C LEU A 209 26.98 11.76 27.38
N PRO A 210 25.78 12.42 27.36
CA PRO A 210 25.56 13.57 28.20
C PRO A 210 25.49 13.21 29.70
N ALA A 211 24.99 12.03 30.07
CA ALA A 211 25.01 11.58 31.47
C ALA A 211 26.42 11.42 32.01
N MET A 212 27.33 10.81 31.27
CA MET A 212 28.74 10.69 31.61
C MET A 212 29.41 12.08 31.73
N LEU A 213 29.10 12.98 30.80
CA LEU A 213 29.65 14.33 30.80
C LEU A 213 29.20 15.14 32.06
N LEU A 214 27.94 15.04 32.44
CA LEU A 214 27.42 15.62 33.66
C LEU A 214 28.04 15.03 34.93
N LEU A 215 28.27 13.72 34.96
CA LEU A 215 28.84 13.00 36.09
C LEU A 215 30.29 13.37 36.32
N VAL A 216 31.07 13.58 35.25
CA VAL A 216 32.50 13.94 35.30
C VAL A 216 32.67 15.45 35.56
N MET A 217 31.91 16.30 34.88
CA MET A 217 32.01 17.75 35.01
C MET A 217 31.30 18.29 36.23
N GLY A 218 30.27 17.62 36.75
CA GLY A 218 29.48 18.07 37.89
C GLY A 218 30.33 18.43 39.15
N PRO A 219 31.18 17.55 39.65
CA PRO A 219 32.01 17.84 40.81
C PRO A 219 33.05 18.95 40.55
N MET A 220 33.53 19.05 39.31
CA MET A 220 34.49 20.09 38.94
C MET A 220 33.87 21.49 38.91
N LEU A 221 32.62 21.58 38.40
CA LEU A 221 31.85 22.85 38.44
C LEU A 221 31.46 23.25 39.85
N LEU A 222 31.11 22.30 40.73
CA LEU A 222 30.79 22.59 42.14
C LEU A 222 32.01 23.08 42.92
N GLN A 223 33.21 22.52 42.65
CA GLN A 223 34.46 23.04 43.26
C GLN A 223 34.79 24.44 42.79
N PHE A 224 34.50 24.80 41.56
CA PHE A 224 34.75 26.15 41.01
C PHE A 224 33.76 27.18 41.49
N MET A 225 32.52 26.80 41.79
CA MET A 225 31.48 27.70 42.33
C MET A 225 31.52 27.81 43.86
N GLY A 226 32.25 26.92 44.54
CA GLY A 226 32.36 26.91 46.02
C GLY A 226 33.60 27.59 46.58
N THR A 227 34.40 28.25 45.74
CA THR A 227 35.51 29.14 46.12
C THR A 227 35.17 30.55 45.77
#